data_da7df8af9d324b1b2523be2556565083
#
_entry.id   da7df8af9d324b1b2523be2556565083
#
_cell.length_a   1.000
_cell.length_b   1.000
_cell.length_c   1.000
_cell.angle_alpha   90.00
_cell.angle_beta   90.00
_cell.angle_gamma   90.00
#
_symmetry.space_group_name_H-M   'P 1'
#
loop_
_entity.id
_entity.type
_entity.pdbx_description
1 polymer ?
#
loop_
_entity_poly.entity_id
_entity_poly.type
_entity_poly.pdbx_seq_one_letter_code
_entity_poly.pdbx_strand_id
1 'polypeptide(L)'
;MRLSVTLKSVAFDLLAGVIAFGCLLAWVVFSGRNDLQLFILVTGALFFLAGMLRAAPASKNVPLAAALISLGGVVPLIILRMTVSAFTEYGYVPLFIAFSLSMAAVGIGLRHLLARGRILTASALAGLSFGGAALTIAWVIPLLIAKWASTAIDLPAQSFSITTFTGRTVSSADLRGHVVVLAFWATWCSPCRQELPELQQAYERYKDSRNVTFYAVDGPWGGDDIAKASAFAARINVALPLAFDPGGAARALGVRGFPAVVVLDGQGRVRLFHDGYDAAEGLAREVVTEVGALQGSHT
;
A
#
# COMPACT_ATOMS: atom_id res chain seq x y z
N MET A 1 31.29 9.01 -32.57
CA MET A 1 30.82 9.99 -31.55
C MET A 1 31.21 9.41 -30.19
N ARG A 2 32.37 9.83 -29.61
CA ARG A 2 32.85 9.28 -28.33
C ARG A 2 31.99 9.87 -27.17
N LEU A 3 31.32 9.03 -26.44
CA LEU A 3 30.67 9.37 -25.17
C LEU A 3 31.76 9.66 -24.11
N SER A 4 32.17 10.91 -23.97
CA SER A 4 33.07 11.31 -22.87
C SER A 4 32.24 11.48 -21.56
N VAL A 5 31.76 10.37 -21.04
CA VAL A 5 31.20 10.34 -19.68
C VAL A 5 32.40 10.19 -18.75
N THR A 6 32.71 11.22 -17.97
CA THR A 6 33.80 11.13 -16.99
C THR A 6 33.33 10.31 -15.79
N LEU A 7 34.19 9.46 -15.22
CA LEU A 7 33.89 8.66 -14.02
C LEU A 7 33.37 9.55 -12.88
N LYS A 8 33.85 10.78 -12.77
CA LYS A 8 33.37 11.78 -11.78
C LYS A 8 31.90 12.15 -11.97
N SER A 9 31.42 12.29 -13.22
CA SER A 9 30.00 12.61 -13.45
C SER A 9 29.09 11.43 -13.16
N VAL A 10 29.51 10.20 -13.45
CA VAL A 10 28.78 8.99 -13.10
C VAL A 10 28.67 8.84 -11.59
N ALA A 11 29.77 8.99 -10.87
CA ALA A 11 29.79 8.90 -9.42
C ALA A 11 28.91 9.97 -8.77
N PHE A 12 28.92 11.20 -9.29
CA PHE A 12 28.08 12.29 -8.80
C PHE A 12 26.60 11.99 -9.01
N ASP A 13 26.18 11.51 -10.18
CA ASP A 13 24.79 11.22 -10.50
C ASP A 13 24.25 10.06 -9.62
N LEU A 14 25.04 9.00 -9.42
CA LEU A 14 24.70 7.91 -8.52
C LEU A 14 24.58 8.38 -7.06
N LEU A 15 25.56 9.17 -6.59
CA LEU A 15 25.57 9.70 -5.24
C LEU A 15 24.37 10.60 -4.97
N ALA A 16 23.99 11.44 -5.93
CA ALA A 16 22.78 12.29 -5.83
C ALA A 16 21.52 11.45 -5.64
N GLY A 17 21.39 10.32 -6.35
CA GLY A 17 20.28 9.38 -6.18
C GLY A 17 20.27 8.70 -4.81
N VAL A 18 21.44 8.27 -4.32
CA VAL A 18 21.58 7.67 -2.98
C VAL A 18 21.21 8.68 -1.88
N ILE A 19 21.64 9.94 -2.01
CA ILE A 19 21.30 11.00 -1.05
C ILE A 19 19.80 11.29 -1.11
N ALA A 20 19.19 11.40 -2.28
CA ALA A 20 17.75 11.61 -2.43
C ALA A 20 16.95 10.49 -1.75
N PHE A 21 17.36 9.24 -1.96
CA PHE A 21 16.73 8.09 -1.30
C PHE A 21 16.97 8.10 0.22
N GLY A 22 18.15 8.42 0.68
CA GLY A 22 18.46 8.54 2.12
C GLY A 22 17.61 9.62 2.82
N CYS A 23 17.42 10.78 2.17
CA CYS A 23 16.52 11.82 2.66
C CYS A 23 15.07 11.36 2.71
N LEU A 24 14.61 10.62 1.68
CA LEU A 24 13.28 10.03 1.65
C LEU A 24 13.08 9.04 2.80
N LEU A 25 14.05 8.15 3.01
CA LEU A 25 14.00 7.16 4.09
C LEU A 25 13.98 7.84 5.47
N ALA A 26 14.84 8.82 5.68
CA ALA A 26 14.86 9.61 6.90
C ALA A 26 13.50 10.28 7.14
N TRP A 27 12.90 10.87 6.10
CA TRP A 27 11.59 11.47 6.22
C TRP A 27 10.51 10.45 6.61
N VAL A 28 10.46 9.27 6.00
CA VAL A 28 9.52 8.19 6.35
C VAL A 28 9.66 7.78 7.81
N VAL A 29 10.89 7.56 8.26
CA VAL A 29 11.19 7.14 9.64
C VAL A 29 10.80 8.21 10.66
N PHE A 30 11.15 9.48 10.40
CA PHE A 30 10.90 10.56 11.37
C PHE A 30 9.47 11.08 11.33
N SER A 31 8.78 11.05 10.18
CA SER A 31 7.40 11.53 10.08
C SER A 31 6.38 10.55 10.67
N GLY A 32 6.70 9.26 10.70
CA GLY A 32 5.77 8.19 11.10
C GLY A 32 4.51 8.12 10.22
N ARG A 33 4.51 8.81 9.07
CA ARG A 33 3.37 8.88 8.15
C ARG A 33 3.56 7.88 7.01
N ASN A 34 2.58 7.01 6.87
CA ASN A 34 2.51 6.03 5.77
C ASN A 34 1.56 6.49 4.64
N ASP A 35 1.44 7.81 4.46
CA ASP A 35 0.60 8.38 3.42
C ASP A 35 1.29 8.24 2.05
N LEU A 36 0.72 7.41 1.17
CA LEU A 36 1.25 7.14 -0.16
C LEU A 36 1.34 8.41 -1.03
N GLN A 37 0.36 9.31 -0.92
CA GLN A 37 0.35 10.55 -1.71
C GLN A 37 1.52 11.44 -1.31
N LEU A 38 1.75 11.58 -0.01
CA LEU A 38 2.85 12.38 0.52
C LEU A 38 4.21 11.73 0.22
N PHE A 39 4.30 10.39 0.25
CA PHE A 39 5.49 9.65 -0.17
C PHE A 39 5.85 9.93 -1.64
N ILE A 40 4.88 9.91 -2.55
CA ILE A 40 5.09 10.20 -3.97
C ILE A 40 5.53 11.66 -4.16
N LEU A 41 4.90 12.62 -3.48
CA LEU A 41 5.26 14.04 -3.55
C LEU A 41 6.71 14.27 -3.10
N VAL A 42 7.09 13.73 -1.94
CA VAL A 42 8.46 13.88 -1.40
C VAL A 42 9.48 13.22 -2.31
N THR A 43 9.18 12.00 -2.81
CA THR A 43 10.04 11.32 -3.81
C THR A 43 10.24 12.20 -5.04
N GLY A 44 9.16 12.72 -5.62
CA GLY A 44 9.23 13.60 -6.79
C GLY A 44 10.08 14.83 -6.56
N ALA A 45 9.89 15.51 -5.43
CA ALA A 45 10.64 16.70 -5.07
C ALA A 45 12.15 16.41 -4.91
N LEU A 46 12.51 15.32 -4.23
CA LEU A 46 13.92 14.95 -4.00
C LEU A 46 14.64 14.58 -5.28
N PHE A 47 14.05 13.75 -6.14
CA PHE A 47 14.68 13.37 -7.41
C PHE A 47 14.69 14.52 -8.42
N PHE A 48 13.69 15.38 -8.43
CA PHE A 48 13.70 16.63 -9.20
C PHE A 48 14.86 17.54 -8.74
N LEU A 49 15.02 17.73 -7.43
CA LEU A 49 16.09 18.54 -6.86
C LEU A 49 17.47 17.96 -7.18
N ALA A 50 17.63 16.64 -7.10
CA ALA A 50 18.87 15.96 -7.49
C ALA A 50 19.22 16.24 -8.96
N GLY A 51 18.22 16.22 -9.86
CA GLY A 51 18.39 16.60 -11.26
C GLY A 51 18.77 18.07 -11.44
N MET A 52 18.15 18.97 -10.70
CA MET A 52 18.42 20.41 -10.73
C MET A 52 19.82 20.76 -10.20
N LEU A 53 20.29 20.08 -9.16
CA LEU A 53 21.58 20.35 -8.52
C LEU A 53 22.75 19.80 -9.33
N ARG A 54 22.51 18.96 -10.32
CA ARG A 54 23.55 18.44 -11.18
C ARG A 54 24.34 19.57 -11.85
N ALA A 55 25.60 19.73 -11.47
CA ALA A 55 26.49 20.69 -12.07
C ALA A 55 26.88 20.21 -13.49
N ALA A 56 26.22 20.71 -14.52
CA ALA A 56 26.52 20.30 -15.88
C ALA A 56 27.18 21.39 -16.69
N PRO A 57 28.25 21.08 -17.42
CA PRO A 57 28.41 21.60 -18.76
C PRO A 57 27.40 20.85 -19.65
N ALA A 58 26.97 21.48 -20.73
CA ALA A 58 26.00 21.01 -21.73
C ALA A 58 26.18 19.53 -22.13
N SER A 59 25.74 18.62 -21.28
CA SER A 59 25.83 17.19 -21.54
C SER A 59 24.64 16.78 -22.42
N LYS A 60 24.98 16.27 -23.62
CA LYS A 60 24.04 15.69 -24.58
C LYS A 60 23.32 14.43 -24.04
N ASN A 61 23.66 14.01 -22.82
CA ASN A 61 23.23 12.73 -22.24
C ASN A 61 22.29 12.88 -21.03
N VAL A 62 21.24 13.72 -21.17
CA VAL A 62 20.19 13.88 -20.16
C VAL A 62 19.59 12.53 -19.74
N PRO A 63 19.23 11.60 -20.67
CA PRO A 63 18.63 10.33 -20.28
C PRO A 63 19.59 9.45 -19.46
N LEU A 64 20.88 9.43 -19.77
CA LEU A 64 21.85 8.66 -19.00
C LEU A 64 21.99 9.21 -17.57
N ALA A 65 22.06 10.53 -17.42
CA ALA A 65 22.17 11.15 -16.10
C ALA A 65 20.92 10.91 -15.25
N ALA A 66 19.74 11.04 -15.82
CA ALA A 66 18.50 10.74 -15.13
C ALA A 66 18.43 9.26 -14.71
N ALA A 67 18.88 8.34 -15.58
CA ALA A 67 18.96 6.92 -15.28
C ALA A 67 19.93 6.62 -14.13
N LEU A 68 21.09 7.27 -14.09
CA LEU A 68 22.08 7.10 -13.02
C LEU A 68 21.56 7.63 -11.66
N ILE A 69 20.92 8.80 -11.65
CA ILE A 69 20.29 9.36 -10.44
C ILE A 69 19.18 8.42 -9.95
N SER A 70 18.32 7.94 -10.84
CA SER A 70 17.26 7.00 -10.49
C SER A 70 17.84 5.67 -9.96
N LEU A 71 18.86 5.12 -10.61
CA LEU A 71 19.54 3.88 -10.20
C LEU A 71 20.15 3.99 -8.80
N GLY A 72 20.74 5.15 -8.46
CA GLY A 72 21.26 5.43 -7.12
C GLY A 72 20.21 5.33 -6.01
N GLY A 73 18.94 5.66 -6.31
CA GLY A 73 17.84 5.48 -5.38
C GLY A 73 17.22 4.08 -5.41
N VAL A 74 17.16 3.45 -6.58
CA VAL A 74 16.51 2.14 -6.79
C VAL A 74 17.31 1.01 -6.13
N VAL A 75 18.65 1.03 -6.22
CA VAL A 75 19.49 -0.03 -5.61
C VAL A 75 19.28 -0.12 -4.10
N PRO A 76 19.38 0.97 -3.31
CA PRO A 76 19.06 0.93 -1.90
C PRO A 76 17.61 0.50 -1.59
N LEU A 77 16.64 0.90 -2.43
CA LEU A 77 15.25 0.48 -2.28
C LEU A 77 15.08 -1.05 -2.42
N ILE A 78 15.75 -1.65 -3.41
CA ILE A 78 15.74 -3.11 -3.61
C ILE A 78 16.38 -3.82 -2.42
N ILE A 79 17.52 -3.32 -1.92
CA ILE A 79 18.21 -3.88 -0.76
C ILE A 79 17.29 -3.79 0.48
N LEU A 80 16.71 -2.62 0.75
CA LEU A 80 15.79 -2.42 1.85
C LEU A 80 14.59 -3.37 1.78
N ARG A 81 14.05 -3.59 0.58
CA ARG A 81 12.98 -4.53 0.34
C ARG A 81 13.36 -5.97 0.66
N MET A 82 14.57 -6.41 0.31
CA MET A 82 15.04 -7.77 0.61
C MET A 82 15.24 -7.99 2.11
N THR A 83 15.46 -6.92 2.88
CA THR A 83 15.74 -6.96 4.32
C THR A 83 14.51 -6.69 5.19
N VAL A 84 13.50 -5.99 4.66
CA VAL A 84 12.30 -5.59 5.42
C VAL A 84 11.05 -6.10 4.72
N SER A 85 10.38 -7.07 5.34
CA SER A 85 9.17 -7.71 4.82
C SER A 85 7.97 -6.77 4.58
N ALA A 86 7.96 -5.59 5.22
CA ALA A 86 6.92 -4.57 5.05
C ALA A 86 6.85 -3.97 3.62
N PHE A 87 7.89 -4.16 2.80
CA PHE A 87 7.92 -3.67 1.39
C PHE A 87 7.66 -4.79 0.38
N THR A 88 6.80 -5.76 0.70
CA THR A 88 6.63 -6.98 -0.08
C THR A 88 5.86 -6.83 -1.40
N GLU A 89 5.17 -5.71 -1.64
CA GLU A 89 4.38 -5.54 -2.86
C GLU A 89 5.23 -5.11 -4.08
N TYR A 90 5.30 -5.98 -5.07
CA TYR A 90 6.08 -5.79 -6.31
C TYR A 90 5.62 -4.61 -7.18
N GLY A 91 4.39 -4.12 -7.00
CA GLY A 91 3.79 -3.08 -7.84
C GLY A 91 4.46 -1.71 -7.71
N TYR A 92 5.00 -1.36 -6.55
CA TYR A 92 5.55 -0.03 -6.30
C TYR A 92 6.94 0.20 -6.91
N VAL A 93 7.74 -0.84 -7.10
CA VAL A 93 9.11 -0.70 -7.62
C VAL A 93 9.14 -0.14 -9.06
N PRO A 94 8.37 -0.67 -10.03
CA PRO A 94 8.33 -0.10 -11.37
C PRO A 94 7.83 1.34 -11.38
N LEU A 95 6.81 1.65 -10.57
CA LEU A 95 6.26 2.99 -10.45
C LEU A 95 7.28 3.97 -9.85
N PHE A 96 7.99 3.56 -8.80
CA PHE A 96 9.08 4.34 -8.22
C PHE A 96 10.19 4.63 -9.24
N ILE A 97 10.61 3.63 -10.00
CA ILE A 97 11.62 3.77 -11.06
C ILE A 97 11.15 4.79 -12.11
N ALA A 98 9.95 4.60 -12.65
CA ALA A 98 9.42 5.47 -13.70
C ALA A 98 9.27 6.91 -13.22
N PHE A 99 8.78 7.09 -11.99
CA PHE A 99 8.55 8.42 -11.41
C PHE A 99 9.86 9.13 -11.05
N SER A 100 10.80 8.47 -10.38
CA SER A 100 12.11 9.04 -10.04
C SER A 100 12.91 9.41 -11.28
N LEU A 101 12.87 8.56 -12.32
CA LEU A 101 13.50 8.81 -13.61
C LEU A 101 12.91 10.05 -14.31
N SER A 102 11.58 10.14 -14.33
CA SER A 102 10.87 11.28 -14.92
C SER A 102 11.20 12.58 -14.20
N MET A 103 11.16 12.60 -12.87
CA MET A 103 11.44 13.80 -12.08
C MET A 103 12.89 14.25 -12.19
N ALA A 104 13.85 13.33 -12.18
CA ALA A 104 15.25 13.65 -12.41
C ALA A 104 15.48 14.24 -13.81
N ALA A 105 14.85 13.67 -14.85
CA ALA A 105 14.94 14.17 -16.23
C ALA A 105 14.34 15.58 -16.36
N VAL A 106 13.21 15.84 -15.74
CA VAL A 106 12.57 17.17 -15.69
C VAL A 106 13.48 18.19 -15.00
N GLY A 107 14.08 17.84 -13.86
CA GLY A 107 15.01 18.71 -13.14
C GLY A 107 16.22 19.09 -13.98
N ILE A 108 16.84 18.12 -14.67
CA ILE A 108 17.98 18.36 -15.57
C ILE A 108 17.56 19.23 -16.76
N GLY A 109 16.40 18.93 -17.37
CA GLY A 109 15.85 19.66 -18.51
C GLY A 109 15.54 21.11 -18.16
N LEU A 110 14.89 21.35 -17.03
CA LEU A 110 14.57 22.69 -16.53
C LEU A 110 15.84 23.53 -16.34
N ARG A 111 16.85 22.99 -15.66
CA ARG A 111 18.13 23.67 -15.49
C ARG A 111 18.78 24.03 -16.82
N HIS A 112 18.72 23.11 -17.79
CA HIS A 112 19.31 23.35 -19.12
C HIS A 112 18.59 24.48 -19.88
N LEU A 113 17.25 24.53 -19.78
CA LEU A 113 16.46 25.62 -20.38
C LEU A 113 16.74 26.97 -19.72
N LEU A 114 16.81 27.00 -18.39
CA LEU A 114 17.15 28.21 -17.63
C LEU A 114 18.55 28.73 -17.96
N ALA A 115 19.53 27.83 -18.04
CA ALA A 115 20.89 28.18 -18.42
C ALA A 115 21.00 28.76 -19.84
N ARG A 116 20.04 28.48 -20.72
CA ARG A 116 19.91 29.03 -22.09
C ARG A 116 19.04 30.27 -22.19
N GLY A 117 18.56 30.81 -21.04
CA GLY A 117 17.67 31.95 -21.01
C GLY A 117 16.24 31.69 -21.54
N ARG A 118 15.87 30.41 -21.73
CA ARG A 118 14.53 30.02 -22.23
C ARG A 118 13.52 29.92 -21.09
N ILE A 119 13.23 31.04 -20.45
CA ILE A 119 12.40 31.10 -19.23
C ILE A 119 10.99 30.61 -19.51
N LEU A 120 10.36 31.00 -20.61
CA LEU A 120 8.98 30.61 -20.95
C LEU A 120 8.85 29.09 -21.16
N THR A 121 9.80 28.48 -21.88
CA THR A 121 9.79 27.02 -22.08
C THR A 121 10.12 26.26 -20.80
N ALA A 122 10.95 26.81 -19.94
CA ALA A 122 11.25 26.27 -18.62
C ALA A 122 10.00 26.32 -17.71
N SER A 123 9.29 27.44 -17.68
CA SER A 123 8.04 27.58 -16.90
C SER A 123 6.95 26.66 -17.40
N ALA A 124 6.80 26.50 -18.72
CA ALA A 124 5.85 25.56 -19.30
C ALA A 124 6.16 24.11 -18.94
N LEU A 125 7.44 23.71 -19.02
CA LEU A 125 7.87 22.36 -18.63
C LEU A 125 7.60 22.10 -17.14
N ALA A 126 7.94 23.03 -16.26
CA ALA A 126 7.68 22.94 -14.83
C ALA A 126 6.18 22.84 -14.56
N GLY A 127 5.37 23.74 -15.15
CA GLY A 127 3.92 23.74 -14.97
C GLY A 127 3.25 22.45 -15.41
N LEU A 128 3.62 21.92 -16.59
CA LEU A 128 3.10 20.64 -17.08
C LEU A 128 3.52 19.45 -16.20
N SER A 129 4.75 19.44 -15.72
CA SER A 129 5.27 18.33 -14.90
C SER A 129 4.63 18.33 -13.52
N PHE A 130 4.62 19.48 -12.83
CA PHE A 130 4.01 19.58 -11.50
C PHE A 130 2.48 19.51 -11.54
N GLY A 131 1.85 20.13 -12.54
CA GLY A 131 0.41 20.03 -12.76
C GLY A 131 -0.03 18.62 -13.09
N GLY A 132 0.69 17.91 -13.96
CA GLY A 132 0.45 16.52 -14.29
C GLY A 132 0.63 15.60 -13.06
N ALA A 133 1.69 15.81 -12.28
CA ALA A 133 1.91 15.06 -11.04
C ALA A 133 0.78 15.31 -10.02
N ALA A 134 0.38 16.56 -9.81
CA ALA A 134 -0.72 16.90 -8.91
C ALA A 134 -2.05 16.28 -9.36
N LEU A 135 -2.35 16.32 -10.66
CA LEU A 135 -3.55 15.68 -11.22
C LEU A 135 -3.52 14.16 -11.02
N THR A 136 -2.36 13.53 -11.26
CA THR A 136 -2.19 12.08 -11.08
C THR A 136 -2.41 11.69 -9.62
N ILE A 137 -1.82 12.44 -8.68
CA ILE A 137 -1.92 12.17 -7.24
C ILE A 137 -3.36 12.41 -6.76
N ALA A 138 -4.00 13.50 -7.19
CA ALA A 138 -5.31 13.88 -6.70
C ALA A 138 -6.46 13.04 -7.28
N TRP A 139 -6.32 12.54 -8.51
CA TRP A 139 -7.41 11.90 -9.24
C TRP A 139 -7.12 10.48 -9.71
N VAL A 140 -5.95 10.26 -10.32
CA VAL A 140 -5.65 8.94 -10.93
C VAL A 140 -5.32 7.91 -9.88
N ILE A 141 -4.50 8.26 -8.90
CA ILE A 141 -4.10 7.32 -7.84
C ILE A 141 -5.29 6.89 -6.97
N PRO A 142 -6.14 7.79 -6.43
CA PRO A 142 -7.32 7.39 -5.69
C PRO A 142 -8.28 6.53 -6.51
N LEU A 143 -8.48 6.86 -7.79
CA LEU A 143 -9.34 6.07 -8.68
C LEU A 143 -8.79 4.65 -8.90
N LEU A 144 -7.46 4.52 -9.06
CA LEU A 144 -6.82 3.21 -9.20
C LEU A 144 -6.88 2.42 -7.89
N ILE A 145 -6.61 3.06 -6.74
CA ILE A 145 -6.69 2.42 -5.42
C ILE A 145 -8.12 1.95 -5.17
N ALA A 146 -9.13 2.80 -5.34
CA ALA A 146 -10.53 2.42 -5.16
C ALA A 146 -10.94 1.23 -6.04
N LYS A 147 -10.44 1.16 -7.28
CA LYS A 147 -10.67 0.03 -8.18
C LYS A 147 -9.97 -1.26 -7.73
N TRP A 148 -8.85 -1.16 -7.02
CA TRP A 148 -8.04 -2.32 -6.61
C TRP A 148 -8.30 -2.71 -5.15
N ALA A 149 -8.76 -1.78 -4.31
CA ALA A 149 -9.01 -2.02 -2.89
C ALA A 149 -10.22 -2.94 -2.66
N SER A 150 -11.28 -2.79 -3.47
CA SER A 150 -12.50 -3.58 -3.33
C SER A 150 -12.79 -4.35 -4.60
N THR A 151 -12.66 -5.66 -4.55
CA THR A 151 -12.96 -6.55 -5.66
C THR A 151 -14.09 -7.49 -5.25
N ALA A 152 -15.27 -7.32 -5.87
CA ALA A 152 -16.29 -8.35 -5.83
C ALA A 152 -15.81 -9.54 -6.65
N ILE A 153 -15.56 -10.66 -5.99
CA ILE A 153 -15.03 -11.87 -6.58
C ILE A 153 -15.99 -13.03 -6.36
N ASP A 154 -15.91 -14.03 -7.22
CA ASP A 154 -16.68 -15.25 -7.09
C ASP A 154 -15.75 -16.45 -7.23
N LEU A 155 -14.87 -16.62 -6.24
CA LEU A 155 -13.87 -17.70 -6.23
C LEU A 155 -14.13 -18.65 -5.05
N PRO A 156 -14.00 -19.97 -5.25
CA PRO A 156 -14.06 -20.91 -4.15
C PRO A 156 -12.87 -20.69 -3.22
N ALA A 157 -13.16 -20.48 -1.93
CA ALA A 157 -12.12 -20.41 -0.92
C ALA A 157 -11.46 -21.78 -0.75
N GLN A 158 -10.14 -21.80 -0.58
CA GLN A 158 -9.45 -23.00 -0.15
C GLN A 158 -9.84 -23.37 1.29
N SER A 159 -9.66 -24.63 1.67
CA SER A 159 -9.92 -25.07 3.04
C SER A 159 -8.98 -24.37 4.02
N PHE A 160 -9.53 -23.83 5.10
CA PHE A 160 -8.80 -23.18 6.17
C PHE A 160 -9.40 -23.49 7.53
N SER A 161 -8.68 -23.17 8.58
CA SER A 161 -9.18 -23.18 9.96
C SER A 161 -8.63 -21.99 10.73
N ILE A 162 -9.44 -21.50 11.68
CA ILE A 162 -9.07 -20.47 12.66
C ILE A 162 -9.36 -20.99 14.04
N THR A 163 -8.69 -20.49 15.06
CA THR A 163 -8.95 -20.81 16.46
C THR A 163 -9.48 -19.59 17.17
N THR A 164 -10.69 -19.67 17.73
CA THR A 164 -11.24 -18.56 18.53
C THR A 164 -10.38 -18.35 19.78
N PHE A 165 -10.42 -17.15 20.34
CA PHE A 165 -9.69 -16.88 21.59
C PHE A 165 -10.21 -17.66 22.81
N THR A 166 -11.39 -18.30 22.66
CA THR A 166 -11.91 -19.27 23.64
C THR A 166 -11.34 -20.69 23.44
N GLY A 167 -10.45 -20.89 22.46
CA GLY A 167 -9.78 -22.17 22.18
C GLY A 167 -10.55 -23.10 21.23
N ARG A 168 -11.71 -22.69 20.68
CA ARG A 168 -12.46 -23.50 19.73
C ARG A 168 -11.86 -23.34 18.33
N THR A 169 -11.51 -24.45 17.69
CA THR A 169 -11.15 -24.46 16.26
C THR A 169 -12.42 -24.43 15.41
N VAL A 170 -12.44 -23.54 14.42
CA VAL A 170 -13.52 -23.36 13.44
C VAL A 170 -12.91 -23.58 12.05
N SER A 171 -13.39 -24.60 11.35
CA SER A 171 -12.98 -24.87 9.97
C SER A 171 -13.85 -24.14 8.96
N SER A 172 -13.37 -23.97 7.75
CA SER A 172 -14.18 -23.43 6.64
C SER A 172 -15.43 -24.27 6.35
N ALA A 173 -15.43 -25.55 6.70
CA ALA A 173 -16.59 -26.44 6.58
C ALA A 173 -17.69 -26.08 7.62
N ASP A 174 -17.29 -25.73 8.84
CA ASP A 174 -18.21 -25.34 9.91
C ASP A 174 -18.91 -23.99 9.64
N LEU A 175 -18.33 -23.20 8.73
CA LEU A 175 -18.84 -21.89 8.33
C LEU A 175 -19.82 -21.96 7.15
N ARG A 176 -20.05 -23.14 6.59
CA ARG A 176 -21.03 -23.32 5.51
C ARG A 176 -22.44 -23.00 5.97
N GLY A 177 -23.24 -22.42 5.09
CA GLY A 177 -24.60 -21.95 5.39
C GLY A 177 -24.65 -20.56 6.04
N HIS A 178 -23.50 -19.97 6.34
CA HIS A 178 -23.39 -18.62 6.90
C HIS A 178 -22.69 -17.68 5.92
N VAL A 179 -23.07 -16.42 5.92
CA VAL A 179 -22.25 -15.33 5.41
C VAL A 179 -21.17 -15.04 6.45
N VAL A 180 -19.92 -15.06 6.06
CA VAL A 180 -18.79 -14.93 6.99
C VAL A 180 -17.95 -13.73 6.64
N VAL A 181 -17.68 -12.88 7.61
CA VAL A 181 -16.79 -11.73 7.48
C VAL A 181 -15.54 -12.02 8.31
N LEU A 182 -14.39 -12.05 7.65
CA LEU A 182 -13.07 -12.27 8.24
C LEU A 182 -12.24 -11.02 8.06
N ALA A 183 -11.92 -10.33 9.15
CA ALA A 183 -11.00 -9.18 9.16
C ALA A 183 -9.62 -9.64 9.62
N PHE A 184 -8.64 -9.65 8.74
CA PHE A 184 -7.27 -10.01 9.05
C PHE A 184 -6.49 -8.77 9.50
N TRP A 185 -5.87 -8.85 10.67
CA TRP A 185 -5.17 -7.74 11.31
C TRP A 185 -3.94 -8.21 12.08
N ALA A 186 -3.13 -7.28 12.60
CA ALA A 186 -1.99 -7.58 13.47
C ALA A 186 -1.81 -6.46 14.50
N THR A 187 -1.20 -6.74 15.65
CA THR A 187 -1.03 -5.76 16.73
C THR A 187 -0.13 -4.59 16.35
N TRP A 188 0.80 -4.79 15.46
CA TRP A 188 1.73 -3.79 14.93
C TRP A 188 1.17 -3.01 13.72
N CYS A 189 0.01 -3.42 13.18
CA CYS A 189 -0.62 -2.79 12.02
C CYS A 189 -1.30 -1.47 12.42
N SER A 190 -0.73 -0.35 12.03
CA SER A 190 -1.29 0.98 12.36
C SER A 190 -2.66 1.24 11.72
N PRO A 191 -2.91 0.95 10.43
CA PRO A 191 -4.23 1.12 9.82
C PRO A 191 -5.31 0.24 10.44
N CYS A 192 -4.97 -0.96 10.91
CA CYS A 192 -5.91 -1.88 11.55
C CYS A 192 -6.58 -1.29 12.81
N ARG A 193 -5.89 -0.34 13.49
CA ARG A 193 -6.44 0.38 14.65
C ARG A 193 -7.65 1.25 14.29
N GLN A 194 -7.74 1.67 13.04
CA GLN A 194 -8.84 2.49 12.53
C GLN A 194 -9.90 1.61 11.88
N GLU A 195 -9.50 0.57 11.17
CA GLU A 195 -10.40 -0.36 10.50
C GLU A 195 -11.28 -1.15 11.46
N LEU A 196 -10.69 -1.76 12.50
CA LEU A 196 -11.45 -2.63 13.41
C LEU A 196 -12.62 -1.94 14.11
N PRO A 197 -12.51 -0.70 14.64
CA PRO A 197 -13.64 0.05 15.17
C PRO A 197 -14.70 0.40 14.11
N GLU A 198 -14.30 0.63 12.85
CA GLU A 198 -15.25 0.86 11.77
C GLU A 198 -16.01 -0.43 11.43
N LEU A 199 -15.29 -1.54 11.28
CA LEU A 199 -15.91 -2.84 11.01
C LEU A 199 -16.84 -3.29 12.13
N GLN A 200 -16.58 -2.89 13.37
CA GLN A 200 -17.50 -3.14 14.50
C GLN A 200 -18.88 -2.53 14.25
N GLN A 201 -19.02 -1.41 13.54
CA GLN A 201 -20.32 -0.85 13.20
C GLN A 201 -21.11 -1.79 12.28
N ALA A 202 -20.45 -2.49 11.35
CA ALA A 202 -21.08 -3.53 10.55
C ALA A 202 -21.46 -4.75 11.40
N TYR A 203 -20.58 -5.17 12.31
CA TYR A 203 -20.85 -6.27 13.25
C TYR A 203 -22.08 -5.99 14.12
N GLU A 204 -22.19 -4.81 14.72
CA GLU A 204 -23.32 -4.44 15.58
C GLU A 204 -24.67 -4.58 14.86
N ARG A 205 -24.70 -4.37 13.55
CA ARG A 205 -25.88 -4.54 12.71
C ARG A 205 -26.31 -6.01 12.56
N TYR A 206 -25.35 -6.94 12.60
CA TYR A 206 -25.57 -8.35 12.29
C TYR A 206 -25.27 -9.30 13.46
N LYS A 207 -24.85 -8.82 14.63
CA LYS A 207 -24.46 -9.65 15.79
C LYS A 207 -25.56 -10.62 16.27
N ASP A 208 -26.83 -10.27 16.07
CA ASP A 208 -27.96 -11.09 16.44
C ASP A 208 -28.49 -11.94 15.26
N SER A 209 -27.85 -11.85 14.10
CA SER A 209 -28.22 -12.64 12.93
C SER A 209 -27.73 -14.08 13.08
N ARG A 210 -28.62 -15.04 12.83
CA ARG A 210 -28.25 -16.48 12.88
C ARG A 210 -27.37 -16.93 11.71
N ASN A 211 -27.39 -16.18 10.61
CA ASN A 211 -26.77 -16.57 9.34
C ASN A 211 -25.57 -15.71 8.97
N VAL A 212 -25.12 -14.83 9.86
CA VAL A 212 -23.93 -13.99 9.63
C VAL A 212 -22.96 -14.17 10.77
N THR A 213 -21.71 -14.38 10.45
CA THR A 213 -20.65 -14.58 11.45
C THR A 213 -19.47 -13.66 11.13
N PHE A 214 -18.95 -13.00 12.16
CA PHE A 214 -17.77 -12.12 12.06
C PHE A 214 -16.63 -12.70 12.90
N TYR A 215 -15.41 -12.57 12.38
CA TYR A 215 -14.19 -12.81 13.13
C TYR A 215 -13.14 -11.76 12.79
N ALA A 216 -12.55 -11.14 13.81
CA ALA A 216 -11.30 -10.41 13.67
C ALA A 216 -10.15 -11.39 13.91
N VAL A 217 -9.41 -11.70 12.86
CA VAL A 217 -8.42 -12.78 12.81
C VAL A 217 -7.01 -12.20 12.89
N ASP A 218 -6.30 -12.46 13.96
CA ASP A 218 -4.86 -12.23 14.09
C ASP A 218 -4.09 -13.54 13.83
N GLY A 219 -2.77 -13.52 13.80
CA GLY A 219 -1.92 -14.68 13.57
C GLY A 219 -0.49 -14.46 14.08
N PRO A 220 0.41 -15.43 13.92
CA PRO A 220 1.78 -15.37 14.45
C PRO A 220 2.67 -14.36 13.69
N TRP A 221 2.08 -13.39 13.04
CA TRP A 221 2.76 -12.39 12.22
C TRP A 221 3.47 -11.35 13.08
N GLY A 222 4.77 -11.12 12.83
CA GLY A 222 5.56 -10.18 13.62
C GLY A 222 5.74 -10.59 15.09
N GLY A 223 5.50 -11.88 15.41
CA GLY A 223 5.60 -12.38 16.77
C GLY A 223 4.37 -12.13 17.64
N ASP A 224 3.20 -11.92 17.01
CA ASP A 224 1.93 -11.85 17.71
C ASP A 224 1.50 -13.21 18.25
N ASP A 225 0.74 -13.18 19.34
CA ASP A 225 0.13 -14.31 20.00
C ASP A 225 -1.25 -13.89 20.55
N ILE A 226 -2.04 -14.88 21.00
CA ILE A 226 -3.39 -14.65 21.51
C ILE A 226 -3.40 -13.64 22.67
N ALA A 227 -2.39 -13.65 23.54
CA ALA A 227 -2.36 -12.74 24.69
C ALA A 227 -2.12 -11.29 24.25
N LYS A 228 -1.16 -11.07 23.35
CA LYS A 228 -0.89 -9.75 22.77
C LYS A 228 -2.08 -9.22 21.98
N ALA A 229 -2.70 -10.07 21.15
CA ALA A 229 -3.86 -9.73 20.36
C ALA A 229 -5.06 -9.36 21.25
N SER A 230 -5.33 -10.14 22.32
CA SER A 230 -6.37 -9.82 23.29
C SER A 230 -6.15 -8.47 23.98
N ALA A 231 -4.92 -8.25 24.47
CA ALA A 231 -4.57 -6.98 25.12
C ALA A 231 -4.69 -5.78 24.18
N PHE A 232 -4.35 -5.97 22.90
CA PHE A 232 -4.50 -4.93 21.89
C PHE A 232 -5.96 -4.63 21.60
N ALA A 233 -6.79 -5.64 21.33
CA ALA A 233 -8.23 -5.48 21.06
C ALA A 233 -8.96 -4.78 22.21
N ALA A 234 -8.65 -5.16 23.46
CA ALA A 234 -9.17 -4.50 24.65
C ALA A 234 -8.79 -3.01 24.71
N ARG A 235 -7.54 -2.67 24.36
CA ARG A 235 -7.04 -1.29 24.39
C ARG A 235 -7.69 -0.38 23.35
N ILE A 236 -8.09 -0.92 22.19
CA ILE A 236 -8.81 -0.17 21.14
C ILE A 236 -10.34 -0.33 21.23
N ASN A 237 -10.82 -0.98 22.30
CA ASN A 237 -12.23 -1.17 22.60
C ASN A 237 -13.02 -1.87 21.48
N VAL A 238 -12.45 -2.92 20.89
CA VAL A 238 -13.07 -3.76 19.88
C VAL A 238 -13.77 -4.95 20.53
N ALA A 239 -15.07 -5.12 20.23
CA ALA A 239 -15.91 -6.20 20.72
C ALA A 239 -16.26 -7.24 19.62
N LEU A 240 -15.54 -7.21 18.49
CA LEU A 240 -15.63 -8.25 17.46
C LEU A 240 -15.20 -9.61 18.03
N PRO A 241 -15.82 -10.73 17.62
CA PRO A 241 -15.35 -12.06 17.95
C PRO A 241 -13.90 -12.24 17.45
N LEU A 242 -12.98 -12.51 18.37
CA LEU A 242 -11.56 -12.64 18.07
C LEU A 242 -11.22 -14.09 17.74
N ALA A 243 -10.40 -14.26 16.72
CA ALA A 243 -9.82 -15.53 16.33
C ALA A 243 -8.33 -15.38 15.98
N PHE A 244 -7.64 -16.50 15.98
CA PHE A 244 -6.23 -16.61 15.64
C PHE A 244 -6.06 -17.55 14.47
N ASP A 245 -5.27 -17.15 13.47
CA ASP A 245 -4.86 -18.01 12.35
C ASP A 245 -3.58 -18.76 12.73
N PRO A 246 -3.63 -20.08 12.97
CA PRO A 246 -2.42 -20.84 13.31
C PRO A 246 -1.45 -21.01 12.13
N GLY A 247 -1.73 -20.40 10.99
CA GLY A 247 -0.80 -20.33 9.86
C GLY A 247 -1.36 -20.75 8.50
N GLY A 248 -2.65 -20.66 8.27
CA GLY A 248 -3.22 -21.14 7.01
C GLY A 248 -4.35 -20.31 6.42
N ALA A 249 -5.20 -19.69 7.23
CA ALA A 249 -6.41 -19.01 6.75
C ALA A 249 -6.10 -17.79 5.87
N ALA A 250 -5.21 -16.91 6.29
CA ALA A 250 -4.80 -15.75 5.51
C ALA A 250 -4.29 -16.16 4.11
N ARG A 251 -3.40 -17.17 4.07
CA ARG A 251 -2.85 -17.69 2.81
C ARG A 251 -3.91 -18.34 1.92
N ALA A 252 -4.79 -19.16 2.53
CA ALA A 252 -5.85 -19.86 1.82
C ALA A 252 -6.86 -18.89 1.17
N LEU A 253 -7.05 -17.72 1.76
CA LEU A 253 -7.94 -16.67 1.29
C LEU A 253 -7.23 -15.59 0.44
N GLY A 254 -5.93 -15.74 0.18
CA GLY A 254 -5.19 -14.81 -0.68
C GLY A 254 -4.77 -13.51 0.00
N VAL A 255 -4.89 -13.41 1.33
CA VAL A 255 -4.45 -12.24 2.10
C VAL A 255 -2.92 -12.14 2.05
N ARG A 256 -2.43 -10.98 1.64
CA ARG A 256 -1.00 -10.71 1.45
C ARG A 256 -0.46 -9.60 2.37
N GLY A 257 -1.36 -8.76 2.89
CA GLY A 257 -1.05 -7.63 3.76
C GLY A 257 -2.15 -7.39 4.78
N PHE A 258 -1.95 -6.42 5.67
CA PHE A 258 -2.90 -6.03 6.70
C PHE A 258 -3.12 -4.51 6.68
N PRO A 259 -4.38 -4.08 6.92
CA PRO A 259 -5.56 -4.89 7.14
C PRO A 259 -6.12 -5.50 5.85
N ALA A 260 -6.92 -6.57 5.96
CA ALA A 260 -7.70 -7.10 4.85
C ALA A 260 -9.03 -7.69 5.34
N VAL A 261 -10.11 -7.44 4.62
CA VAL A 261 -11.43 -7.99 4.91
C VAL A 261 -11.89 -8.91 3.79
N VAL A 262 -12.32 -10.11 4.17
CA VAL A 262 -12.84 -11.12 3.25
C VAL A 262 -14.27 -11.47 3.65
N VAL A 263 -15.20 -11.39 2.69
CA VAL A 263 -16.58 -11.85 2.89
C VAL A 263 -16.82 -13.13 2.10
N LEU A 264 -17.28 -14.15 2.78
CA LEU A 264 -17.66 -15.44 2.20
C LEU A 264 -19.18 -15.59 2.20
N ASP A 265 -19.72 -16.18 1.13
CA ASP A 265 -21.12 -16.60 1.10
C ASP A 265 -21.35 -17.96 1.80
N GLY A 266 -22.61 -18.39 1.90
CA GLY A 266 -22.98 -19.66 2.50
C GLY A 266 -22.39 -20.90 1.80
N GLN A 267 -21.93 -20.79 0.57
CA GLN A 267 -21.23 -21.83 -0.15
C GLN A 267 -19.69 -21.79 0.09
N GLY A 268 -19.24 -20.81 0.90
CA GLY A 268 -17.83 -20.58 1.18
C GLY A 268 -17.05 -20.05 -0.04
N ARG A 269 -17.70 -19.28 -0.89
CA ARG A 269 -17.06 -18.56 -1.98
C ARG A 269 -16.71 -17.16 -1.51
N VAL A 270 -15.56 -16.68 -1.92
CA VAL A 270 -15.15 -15.28 -1.66
C VAL A 270 -16.01 -14.37 -2.53
N ARG A 271 -16.73 -13.44 -1.91
CA ARG A 271 -17.63 -12.49 -2.57
C ARG A 271 -17.08 -11.07 -2.51
N LEU A 272 -16.38 -10.74 -1.44
CA LEU A 272 -15.69 -9.47 -1.28
C LEU A 272 -14.28 -9.73 -0.76
N PHE A 273 -13.31 -9.05 -1.33
CA PHE A 273 -11.96 -8.95 -0.83
C PHE A 273 -11.55 -7.48 -0.81
N HIS A 274 -11.39 -6.94 0.39
CA HIS A 274 -10.94 -5.57 0.62
C HIS A 274 -9.53 -5.60 1.19
N ASP A 275 -8.58 -4.95 0.52
CA ASP A 275 -7.16 -4.95 0.88
C ASP A 275 -6.72 -3.53 1.24
N GLY A 276 -6.18 -3.36 2.43
CA GLY A 276 -5.82 -2.06 2.99
C GLY A 276 -6.99 -1.35 3.68
N TYR A 277 -6.75 -0.13 4.15
CA TYR A 277 -7.76 0.71 4.79
C TYR A 277 -7.59 2.17 4.41
N ASP A 278 -8.67 2.76 3.92
CA ASP A 278 -8.84 4.20 3.74
C ASP A 278 -10.19 4.61 4.36
N ALA A 279 -10.14 5.52 5.33
CA ALA A 279 -11.34 6.01 6.03
C ALA A 279 -12.37 6.69 5.09
N ALA A 280 -11.93 7.14 3.90
CA ALA A 280 -12.84 7.75 2.92
C ALA A 280 -13.69 6.72 2.16
N GLU A 281 -13.31 5.46 2.12
CA GLU A 281 -13.98 4.40 1.36
C GLU A 281 -15.26 3.91 2.03
N GLY A 282 -15.35 4.01 3.40
CA GLY A 282 -16.53 3.63 4.15
C GLY A 282 -16.74 2.11 4.20
N LEU A 283 -15.70 1.38 4.62
CA LEU A 283 -15.65 -0.08 4.70
C LEU A 283 -16.87 -0.70 5.37
N ALA A 284 -17.34 -0.13 6.49
CA ALA A 284 -18.53 -0.64 7.18
C ALA A 284 -19.76 -0.68 6.26
N ARG A 285 -19.94 0.34 5.42
CA ARG A 285 -21.06 0.42 4.45
C ARG A 285 -20.89 -0.61 3.35
N GLU A 286 -19.70 -0.81 2.86
CA GLU A 286 -19.40 -1.80 1.82
C GLU A 286 -19.71 -3.21 2.32
N VAL A 287 -19.19 -3.58 3.51
CA VAL A 287 -19.46 -4.87 4.15
C VAL A 287 -20.95 -5.06 4.42
N VAL A 288 -21.66 -4.04 4.93
CA VAL A 288 -23.09 -4.09 5.15
C VAL A 288 -23.87 -4.33 3.85
N THR A 289 -23.46 -3.68 2.78
CA THR A 289 -24.11 -3.82 1.45
C THR A 289 -23.92 -5.24 0.92
N GLU A 290 -22.71 -5.76 0.96
CA GLU A 290 -22.40 -7.11 0.46
C GLU A 290 -23.11 -8.20 1.31
N VAL A 291 -23.01 -8.11 2.62
CA VAL A 291 -23.69 -9.06 3.53
C VAL A 291 -25.20 -9.04 3.31
N GLY A 292 -25.79 -7.84 3.12
CA GLY A 292 -27.23 -7.70 2.85
C GLY A 292 -27.63 -8.33 1.50
N ALA A 293 -26.85 -8.16 0.46
CA ALA A 293 -27.06 -8.78 -0.85
C ALA A 293 -27.01 -10.31 -0.79
N LEU A 294 -26.04 -10.86 -0.03
CA LEU A 294 -25.87 -12.30 0.14
C LEU A 294 -27.01 -12.93 0.97
N GLN A 295 -27.55 -12.22 1.96
CA GLN A 295 -28.71 -12.70 2.71
C GLN A 295 -29.99 -12.73 1.87
N GLY A 296 -30.19 -11.74 0.98
CA GLY A 296 -31.35 -11.67 0.08
C GLY A 296 -31.36 -12.72 -1.02
N SER A 297 -30.20 -13.28 -1.38
CA SER A 297 -30.09 -14.35 -2.38
C SER A 297 -30.41 -15.75 -1.87
N HIS A 298 -30.66 -15.91 -0.57
CA HIS A 298 -31.00 -17.18 0.10
C HIS A 298 -32.49 -17.32 0.41
N THR A 299 -33.33 -16.33 0.03
CA THR A 299 -34.80 -16.39 0.11
C THR A 299 -35.41 -16.67 -1.27
#